data_8906a29c50fb6cccbe4e82074be8ddfd
#
_entry.id   8906a29c50fb6cccbe4e82074be8ddfd
#
_cell.length_a   1.000
_cell.length_b   1.000
_cell.length_c   1.000
_cell.angle_alpha   90.00
_cell.angle_beta   90.00
_cell.angle_gamma   90.00
#
_symmetry.space_group_name_H-M   'P 1'
#
loop_
_entity.id
_entity.type
_entity.pdbx_description
1 polymer ?
#
loop_
_entity_poly.entity_id
_entity_poly.type
_entity_poly.pdbx_seq_one_letter_code
_entity_poly.pdbx_strand_id
1 'polypeptide(L)'
;VTRALVVVNPAAGGGRTERAWPRLREALARAGLRFDWVATRAAGDGVDLARQGARSGHALVVAVGGDGTVNEVVNGVTGEDGVPLATAGAVLTGRGRDACRNFGVPRGMSEAVAALVTGAEATFDLGVATWADGRRRYFLGAAGAGFDAAVATRAASVGVRGTLPYLYAVLATVRASRPTEAAITADGATAWRGPLTAAIVANARHFGGGMRIAPGANPADGILDLVVLGALGRLEMIRWLPTIYWGGHLANTRVVTRRASRIAIEAPVPLPTQLDGEVGGATPVIVAVAPGALRLRLPRG
;
A
#
# COMPACT_ATOMS: atom_id res chain seq x y z
N VAL A 1 -16.95 -27.19 -1.29
CA VAL A 1 -15.76 -26.63 -1.97
C VAL A 1 -16.02 -25.15 -2.18
N THR A 2 -15.28 -24.31 -1.49
CA THR A 2 -15.45 -22.86 -1.47
C THR A 2 -15.17 -22.29 -2.86
N ARG A 3 -16.12 -21.54 -3.42
CA ARG A 3 -15.97 -20.85 -4.72
C ARG A 3 -15.20 -19.55 -4.51
N ALA A 4 -14.19 -19.28 -5.31
CA ALA A 4 -13.42 -18.04 -5.27
C ALA A 4 -13.97 -17.02 -6.28
N LEU A 5 -13.78 -15.73 -6.02
CA LEU A 5 -13.90 -14.69 -7.04
C LEU A 5 -12.49 -14.23 -7.44
N VAL A 6 -12.22 -14.15 -8.74
CA VAL A 6 -10.95 -13.62 -9.28
C VAL A 6 -11.21 -12.25 -9.92
N VAL A 7 -10.66 -11.21 -9.31
CA VAL A 7 -10.71 -9.83 -9.81
C VAL A 7 -9.47 -9.55 -10.64
N VAL A 8 -9.65 -9.35 -11.94
CA VAL A 8 -8.57 -9.19 -12.92
C VAL A 8 -8.46 -7.72 -13.33
N ASN A 9 -7.28 -7.13 -13.21
CA ASN A 9 -7.01 -5.80 -13.75
C ASN A 9 -6.23 -5.92 -15.08
N PRO A 10 -6.91 -5.86 -16.25
CA PRO A 10 -6.25 -6.06 -17.55
C PRO A 10 -5.14 -5.03 -17.82
N ALA A 11 -5.33 -3.78 -17.38
CA ALA A 11 -4.39 -2.69 -17.61
C ALA A 11 -3.12 -2.78 -16.75
N ALA A 12 -3.10 -3.63 -15.72
CA ALA A 12 -1.96 -3.74 -14.82
C ALA A 12 -0.70 -4.22 -15.55
N GLY A 13 0.45 -3.67 -15.11
CA GLY A 13 1.73 -3.96 -15.72
C GLY A 13 1.87 -3.49 -17.17
N GLY A 14 1.03 -2.54 -17.63
CA GLY A 14 0.99 -2.09 -19.03
C GLY A 14 0.41 -3.17 -19.96
N GLY A 15 -0.72 -3.77 -19.57
CA GLY A 15 -1.40 -4.82 -20.34
C GLY A 15 -0.79 -6.22 -20.20
N ARG A 16 0.16 -6.41 -19.27
CA ARG A 16 0.74 -7.75 -19.02
C ARG A 16 -0.29 -8.71 -18.43
N THR A 17 -1.16 -8.19 -17.54
CA THR A 17 -2.21 -8.99 -16.94
C THR A 17 -3.16 -9.54 -17.99
N GLU A 18 -3.59 -8.70 -18.92
CA GLU A 18 -4.46 -9.11 -20.02
C GLU A 18 -3.85 -10.26 -20.83
N ARG A 19 -2.57 -10.10 -21.22
CA ARG A 19 -1.84 -11.13 -21.98
C ARG A 19 -1.61 -12.43 -21.19
N ALA A 20 -1.43 -12.33 -19.86
CA ALA A 20 -1.20 -13.48 -19.00
C ALA A 20 -2.50 -14.20 -18.57
N TRP A 21 -3.62 -13.50 -18.59
CA TRP A 21 -4.89 -13.99 -18.06
C TRP A 21 -5.37 -15.32 -18.66
N PRO A 22 -5.34 -15.55 -19.99
CA PRO A 22 -5.80 -16.82 -20.53
C PRO A 22 -5.04 -18.03 -19.97
N ARG A 23 -3.71 -17.93 -19.88
CA ARG A 23 -2.86 -18.98 -19.30
C ARG A 23 -3.07 -19.16 -17.80
N LEU A 24 -3.21 -18.04 -17.07
CA LEU A 24 -3.49 -18.08 -15.64
C LEU A 24 -4.84 -18.71 -15.33
N ARG A 25 -5.88 -18.33 -16.07
CA ARG A 25 -7.24 -18.90 -15.95
C ARG A 25 -7.22 -20.41 -16.11
N GLU A 26 -6.51 -20.89 -17.14
CA GLU A 26 -6.36 -22.32 -17.38
C GLU A 26 -5.56 -23.02 -16.26
N ALA A 27 -4.49 -22.37 -15.76
CA ALA A 27 -3.70 -22.91 -14.65
C ALA A 27 -4.53 -23.02 -13.36
N LEU A 28 -5.34 -22.01 -13.02
CA LEU A 28 -6.24 -22.04 -11.87
C LEU A 28 -7.26 -23.17 -11.99
N ALA A 29 -7.86 -23.35 -13.18
CA ALA A 29 -8.82 -24.42 -13.43
C ALA A 29 -8.18 -25.82 -13.33
N ARG A 30 -7.00 -26.01 -13.94
CA ARG A 30 -6.25 -27.27 -13.86
C ARG A 30 -5.81 -27.62 -12.43
N ALA A 31 -5.50 -26.59 -11.63
CA ALA A 31 -5.18 -26.77 -10.22
C ALA A 31 -6.40 -27.10 -9.35
N GLY A 32 -7.60 -27.12 -9.92
CA GLY A 32 -8.83 -27.48 -9.21
C GLY A 32 -9.49 -26.32 -8.45
N LEU A 33 -9.08 -25.08 -8.66
CA LEU A 33 -9.77 -23.93 -8.07
C LEU A 33 -11.12 -23.72 -8.77
N ARG A 34 -12.22 -23.74 -8.00
CA ARG A 34 -13.54 -23.35 -8.49
C ARG A 34 -13.69 -21.84 -8.31
N PHE A 35 -13.87 -21.10 -9.40
CA PHE A 35 -13.93 -19.65 -9.33
C PHE A 35 -14.85 -19.04 -10.39
N ASP A 36 -15.38 -17.86 -10.04
CA ASP A 36 -15.89 -16.85 -10.96
C ASP A 36 -14.80 -15.83 -11.21
N TRP A 37 -14.90 -15.04 -12.25
CA TRP A 37 -13.98 -13.96 -12.51
C TRP A 37 -14.66 -12.73 -13.09
N VAL A 38 -14.07 -11.57 -12.81
CA VAL A 38 -14.54 -10.28 -13.32
C VAL A 38 -13.33 -9.39 -13.61
N ALA A 39 -13.41 -8.62 -14.69
CA ALA A 39 -12.38 -7.64 -15.03
C ALA A 39 -12.74 -6.26 -14.50
N THR A 40 -11.75 -5.53 -13.98
CA THR A 40 -11.91 -4.11 -13.66
C THR A 40 -11.97 -3.29 -14.95
N ARG A 41 -12.75 -2.22 -14.96
CA ARG A 41 -12.92 -1.29 -16.09
C ARG A 41 -12.17 0.02 -15.86
N ALA A 42 -12.03 0.41 -14.60
CA ALA A 42 -11.36 1.63 -14.17
C ALA A 42 -10.58 1.40 -12.87
N ALA A 43 -9.75 2.36 -12.50
CA ALA A 43 -9.11 2.40 -11.20
C ALA A 43 -10.18 2.56 -10.10
N GLY A 44 -10.06 1.79 -9.03
CA GLY A 44 -11.02 1.74 -7.92
C GLY A 44 -12.10 0.67 -8.04
N ASP A 45 -12.42 0.19 -9.26
CA ASP A 45 -13.45 -0.84 -9.46
C ASP A 45 -13.21 -2.10 -8.61
N GLY A 46 -11.94 -2.44 -8.40
CA GLY A 46 -11.55 -3.63 -7.65
C GLY A 46 -12.09 -3.64 -6.22
N VAL A 47 -12.30 -2.47 -5.61
CA VAL A 47 -12.87 -2.36 -4.26
C VAL A 47 -14.31 -2.87 -4.23
N ASP A 48 -15.14 -2.35 -5.14
CA ASP A 48 -16.58 -2.69 -5.16
C ASP A 48 -16.81 -4.11 -5.64
N LEU A 49 -16.06 -4.56 -6.65
CA LEU A 49 -16.10 -5.94 -7.15
C LEU A 49 -15.70 -6.94 -6.07
N ALA A 50 -14.64 -6.67 -5.31
CA ALA A 50 -14.21 -7.55 -4.22
C ALA A 50 -15.22 -7.55 -3.07
N ARG A 51 -15.76 -6.37 -2.70
CA ARG A 51 -16.79 -6.25 -1.65
C ARG A 51 -18.07 -7.00 -2.03
N GLN A 52 -18.53 -6.84 -3.26
CA GLN A 52 -19.68 -7.56 -3.77
C GLN A 52 -19.43 -9.07 -3.75
N GLY A 53 -18.26 -9.51 -4.20
CA GLY A 53 -17.86 -10.92 -4.16
C GLY A 53 -17.89 -11.49 -2.75
N ALA A 54 -17.27 -10.82 -1.78
CA ALA A 54 -17.27 -11.26 -0.38
C ALA A 54 -18.69 -11.34 0.19
N ARG A 55 -19.52 -10.33 -0.04
CA ARG A 55 -20.93 -10.31 0.40
C ARG A 55 -21.79 -11.36 -0.29
N SER A 56 -21.43 -11.78 -1.50
CA SER A 56 -22.11 -12.86 -2.23
C SER A 56 -21.65 -14.27 -1.82
N GLY A 57 -20.82 -14.38 -0.76
CA GLY A 57 -20.41 -15.66 -0.19
C GLY A 57 -19.13 -16.26 -0.77
N HIS A 58 -18.35 -15.50 -1.56
CA HIS A 58 -17.02 -15.94 -1.95
C HIS A 58 -16.06 -15.81 -0.76
N ALA A 59 -15.67 -16.93 -0.19
CA ALA A 59 -14.75 -16.92 0.96
C ALA A 59 -13.29 -16.59 0.59
N LEU A 60 -12.95 -16.64 -0.70
CA LEU A 60 -11.64 -16.26 -1.25
C LEU A 60 -11.85 -15.27 -2.41
N VAL A 61 -11.24 -14.09 -2.32
CA VAL A 61 -11.22 -13.09 -3.39
C VAL A 61 -9.78 -12.88 -3.84
N VAL A 62 -9.49 -13.12 -5.10
CA VAL A 62 -8.12 -13.13 -5.65
C VAL A 62 -7.89 -11.92 -6.51
N ALA A 63 -6.87 -11.14 -6.19
CA ALA A 63 -6.36 -10.05 -7.01
C ALA A 63 -5.43 -10.57 -8.11
N VAL A 64 -5.71 -10.28 -9.36
CA VAL A 64 -4.80 -10.55 -10.49
C VAL A 64 -4.39 -9.22 -11.11
N GLY A 65 -3.18 -8.76 -10.78
CA GLY A 65 -2.74 -7.43 -11.19
C GLY A 65 -1.42 -6.98 -10.56
N GLY A 66 -1.31 -5.70 -10.25
CA GLY A 66 -0.20 -5.10 -9.50
C GLY A 66 -0.56 -4.85 -8.04
N ASP A 67 0.37 -4.20 -7.29
CA ASP A 67 0.15 -3.87 -5.87
C ASP A 67 -1.12 -3.01 -5.66
N GLY A 68 -1.44 -2.08 -6.59
CA GLY A 68 -2.69 -1.32 -6.52
C GLY A 68 -3.93 -2.21 -6.63
N THR A 69 -3.93 -3.24 -7.50
CA THR A 69 -5.05 -4.20 -7.58
C THR A 69 -5.19 -5.01 -6.29
N VAL A 70 -4.06 -5.37 -5.66
CA VAL A 70 -4.08 -6.03 -4.35
C VAL A 70 -4.67 -5.09 -3.29
N ASN A 71 -4.24 -3.81 -3.27
CA ASN A 71 -4.80 -2.81 -2.35
C ASN A 71 -6.31 -2.63 -2.54
N GLU A 72 -6.81 -2.53 -3.78
CA GLU A 72 -8.24 -2.44 -4.08
C GLU A 72 -9.01 -3.66 -3.55
N VAL A 73 -8.53 -4.88 -3.84
CA VAL A 73 -9.17 -6.11 -3.36
C VAL A 73 -9.16 -6.17 -1.84
N VAL A 74 -8.06 -5.84 -1.18
CA VAL A 74 -7.95 -5.80 0.29
C VAL A 74 -8.95 -4.81 0.87
N ASN A 75 -9.08 -3.59 0.33
CA ASN A 75 -10.08 -2.62 0.76
C ASN A 75 -11.53 -3.11 0.53
N GLY A 76 -11.75 -3.96 -0.47
CA GLY A 76 -13.06 -4.55 -0.74
C GLY A 76 -13.43 -5.68 0.23
N VAL A 77 -12.46 -6.54 0.58
CA VAL A 77 -12.71 -7.68 1.48
C VAL A 77 -12.53 -7.34 2.96
N THR A 78 -12.11 -6.14 3.30
CA THR A 78 -12.05 -5.65 4.68
C THR A 78 -13.31 -4.85 4.99
N GLY A 79 -13.99 -5.21 6.08
CA GLY A 79 -15.17 -4.49 6.57
C GLY A 79 -14.82 -3.09 7.10
N GLU A 80 -15.82 -2.25 7.23
CA GLU A 80 -15.63 -0.90 7.79
C GLU A 80 -15.17 -0.93 9.26
N ASP A 81 -15.51 -1.99 9.95
CA ASP A 81 -15.08 -2.29 11.33
C ASP A 81 -13.67 -2.90 11.42
N GLY A 82 -13.01 -3.17 10.28
CA GLY A 82 -11.70 -3.82 10.22
C GLY A 82 -11.77 -5.35 10.24
N VAL A 83 -12.97 -5.94 10.23
CA VAL A 83 -13.13 -7.40 10.19
C VAL A 83 -13.04 -7.90 8.74
N PRO A 84 -12.19 -8.90 8.44
CA PRO A 84 -12.13 -9.47 7.11
C PRO A 84 -13.45 -10.18 6.71
N LEU A 85 -14.06 -9.70 5.63
CA LEU A 85 -15.28 -10.30 5.04
C LEU A 85 -14.97 -11.59 4.27
N ALA A 86 -13.78 -11.67 3.68
CA ALA A 86 -13.27 -12.83 2.94
C ALA A 86 -11.75 -12.89 3.05
N THR A 87 -11.17 -14.04 2.72
CA THR A 87 -9.72 -14.18 2.57
C THR A 87 -9.28 -13.57 1.24
N ALA A 88 -8.24 -12.75 1.25
CA ALA A 88 -7.61 -12.26 0.04
C ALA A 88 -6.61 -13.29 -0.52
N GLY A 89 -6.43 -13.29 -1.83
CA GLY A 89 -5.35 -13.97 -2.52
C GLY A 89 -4.75 -13.05 -3.58
N ALA A 90 -3.56 -13.34 -4.08
CA ALA A 90 -2.96 -12.50 -5.10
C ALA A 90 -2.11 -13.28 -6.11
N VAL A 91 -2.20 -12.88 -7.39
CA VAL A 91 -1.27 -13.26 -8.45
C VAL A 91 -0.71 -11.99 -9.07
N LEU A 92 0.57 -11.71 -8.81
CA LEU A 92 1.19 -10.46 -9.19
C LEU A 92 1.77 -10.51 -10.60
N THR A 93 1.25 -9.66 -11.46
CA THR A 93 1.73 -9.44 -12.84
C THR A 93 2.44 -8.10 -13.01
N GLY A 94 2.36 -7.23 -11.99
CA GLY A 94 3.00 -5.91 -11.93
C GLY A 94 4.51 -5.94 -11.66
N ARG A 95 5.11 -4.75 -11.55
CA ARG A 95 6.56 -4.57 -11.33
C ARG A 95 6.95 -4.29 -9.88
N GLY A 96 6.08 -3.65 -9.09
CA GLY A 96 6.38 -3.19 -7.73
C GLY A 96 6.70 -4.33 -6.78
N ARG A 97 5.79 -5.28 -6.68
CA ARG A 97 5.91 -6.51 -5.89
C ARG A 97 6.14 -6.29 -4.40
N ASP A 98 5.61 -5.19 -3.85
CA ASP A 98 5.75 -4.92 -2.42
C ASP A 98 4.92 -5.90 -1.59
N ALA A 99 3.80 -6.40 -2.12
CA ALA A 99 3.05 -7.49 -1.52
C ALA A 99 3.88 -8.78 -1.36
N CYS A 100 4.79 -9.09 -2.32
CA CYS A 100 5.71 -10.21 -2.18
C CYS A 100 6.72 -9.99 -1.05
N ARG A 101 7.26 -8.75 -0.96
CA ARG A 101 8.31 -8.43 0.00
C ARG A 101 7.81 -8.38 1.43
N ASN A 102 6.58 -7.90 1.62
CA ASN A 102 6.01 -7.63 2.93
C ASN A 102 5.19 -8.79 3.49
N PHE A 103 4.48 -9.51 2.63
CA PHE A 103 3.45 -10.47 3.04
C PHE A 103 3.72 -11.90 2.56
N GLY A 104 4.82 -12.15 1.85
CA GLY A 104 5.15 -13.49 1.37
C GLY A 104 4.29 -13.98 0.19
N VAL A 105 3.61 -13.09 -0.52
CA VAL A 105 2.91 -13.43 -1.75
C VAL A 105 3.92 -13.97 -2.78
N PRO A 106 3.69 -15.14 -3.39
CA PRO A 106 4.63 -15.73 -4.32
C PRO A 106 4.90 -14.83 -5.54
N ARG A 107 6.14 -14.84 -6.00
CA ARG A 107 6.56 -14.09 -7.19
C ARG A 107 6.21 -14.79 -8.49
N GLY A 108 6.25 -16.11 -8.48
CA GLY A 108 5.96 -16.97 -9.63
C GLY A 108 4.48 -17.28 -9.76
N MET A 109 3.99 -17.39 -11.01
CA MET A 109 2.58 -17.72 -11.28
C MET A 109 2.21 -19.10 -10.75
N SER A 110 3.06 -20.11 -10.96
CA SER A 110 2.79 -21.48 -10.54
C SER A 110 2.71 -21.60 -9.03
N GLU A 111 3.62 -20.94 -8.31
CA GLU A 111 3.66 -20.91 -6.85
C GLU A 111 2.44 -20.17 -6.28
N ALA A 112 2.04 -19.05 -6.92
CA ALA A 112 0.85 -18.31 -6.54
C ALA A 112 -0.42 -19.15 -6.73
N VAL A 113 -0.55 -19.85 -7.86
CA VAL A 113 -1.68 -20.77 -8.12
C VAL A 113 -1.70 -21.89 -7.08
N ALA A 114 -0.56 -22.52 -6.77
CA ALA A 114 -0.47 -23.54 -5.74
C ALA A 114 -0.90 -23.02 -4.36
N ALA A 115 -0.42 -21.82 -3.98
CA ALA A 115 -0.81 -21.18 -2.73
C ALA A 115 -2.33 -20.93 -2.64
N LEU A 116 -2.97 -20.50 -3.73
CA LEU A 116 -4.41 -20.26 -3.74
C LEU A 116 -5.22 -21.54 -3.51
N VAL A 117 -4.73 -22.70 -3.96
CA VAL A 117 -5.44 -23.99 -3.87
C VAL A 117 -5.11 -24.73 -2.58
N THR A 118 -3.83 -24.85 -2.24
CA THR A 118 -3.34 -25.71 -1.15
C THR A 118 -2.72 -24.94 0.01
N GLY A 119 -2.63 -23.61 -0.09
CA GLY A 119 -2.01 -22.76 0.91
C GLY A 119 -2.76 -22.68 2.23
N ALA A 120 -2.17 -21.97 3.17
CA ALA A 120 -2.74 -21.64 4.47
C ALA A 120 -3.16 -20.16 4.53
N GLU A 121 -4.04 -19.84 5.46
CA GLU A 121 -4.38 -18.45 5.77
C GLU A 121 -3.41 -17.90 6.79
N ALA A 122 -2.91 -16.69 6.52
CA ALA A 122 -2.14 -15.89 7.45
C ALA A 122 -2.88 -14.58 7.71
N THR A 123 -2.78 -14.10 8.93
CA THR A 123 -3.43 -12.86 9.38
C THR A 123 -2.40 -11.76 9.51
N PHE A 124 -2.74 -10.57 9.02
CA PHE A 124 -1.91 -9.37 9.07
C PHE A 124 -2.73 -8.16 9.49
N ASP A 125 -2.03 -7.17 9.98
CA ASP A 125 -2.59 -5.86 10.27
C ASP A 125 -2.65 -5.01 9.01
N LEU A 126 -3.57 -4.05 8.99
CA LEU A 126 -3.61 -2.98 8.00
C LEU A 126 -3.45 -1.63 8.70
N GLY A 127 -2.90 -0.66 8.00
CA GLY A 127 -3.10 0.72 8.41
C GLY A 127 -4.41 1.25 7.85
N VAL A 128 -5.09 2.13 8.58
CA VAL A 128 -6.29 2.84 8.14
C VAL A 128 -6.10 4.34 8.29
N ALA A 129 -6.24 5.08 7.20
CA ALA A 129 -6.28 6.52 7.20
C ALA A 129 -7.73 7.00 7.26
N THR A 130 -7.99 8.01 8.09
CA THR A 130 -9.29 8.68 8.23
C THR A 130 -9.08 10.18 8.08
N TRP A 131 -9.75 10.81 7.12
CA TRP A 131 -9.69 12.24 6.88
C TRP A 131 -10.82 12.98 7.58
N ALA A 132 -10.72 14.31 7.63
CA ALA A 132 -11.70 15.18 8.29
C ALA A 132 -13.13 15.06 7.72
N ASP A 133 -13.28 14.68 6.45
CA ASP A 133 -14.56 14.43 5.80
C ASP A 133 -15.18 13.07 6.12
N GLY A 134 -14.55 12.29 7.01
CA GLY A 134 -15.01 10.97 7.43
C GLY A 134 -14.63 9.83 6.47
N ARG A 135 -14.06 10.11 5.30
CA ARG A 135 -13.56 9.05 4.41
C ARG A 135 -12.49 8.22 5.09
N ARG A 136 -12.55 6.91 4.87
CA ARG A 136 -11.58 5.94 5.39
C ARG A 136 -11.02 5.09 4.25
N ARG A 137 -9.74 4.74 4.36
CA ARG A 137 -9.11 3.82 3.41
C ARG A 137 -8.00 3.02 4.10
N TYR A 138 -7.97 1.72 3.84
CA TYR A 138 -6.90 0.84 4.33
C TYR A 138 -5.68 0.90 3.40
N PHE A 139 -4.51 0.68 3.98
CA PHE A 139 -3.26 0.52 3.24
C PHE A 139 -2.44 -0.64 3.82
N LEU A 140 -1.65 -1.26 2.95
CA LEU A 140 -0.83 -2.42 3.28
C LEU A 140 0.58 -2.02 3.71
N GLY A 141 1.21 -1.09 2.97
CA GLY A 141 2.60 -0.70 3.15
C GLY A 141 2.76 0.55 3.98
N ALA A 142 2.41 1.70 3.43
CA ALA A 142 2.60 2.98 4.12
C ALA A 142 1.61 4.05 3.64
N ALA A 143 1.25 4.94 4.57
CA ALA A 143 0.63 6.23 4.30
C ALA A 143 1.66 7.35 4.48
N GLY A 144 1.58 8.40 3.69
CA GLY A 144 2.48 9.52 3.77
C GLY A 144 1.80 10.87 3.62
N ALA A 145 2.38 11.91 4.21
CA ALA A 145 1.95 13.29 4.08
C ALA A 145 3.16 14.19 3.74
N GLY A 146 2.98 15.09 2.78
CA GLY A 146 3.99 16.06 2.36
C GLY A 146 4.72 15.63 1.09
N PHE A 147 6.05 15.60 1.10
CA PHE A 147 6.88 15.40 -0.09
C PHE A 147 6.56 14.12 -0.88
N ASP A 148 6.42 12.99 -0.21
CA ASP A 148 6.15 11.71 -0.85
C ASP A 148 4.78 11.68 -1.54
N ALA A 149 3.76 12.28 -0.91
CA ALA A 149 2.45 12.46 -1.51
C ALA A 149 2.48 13.44 -2.69
N ALA A 150 3.28 14.51 -2.61
CA ALA A 150 3.48 15.43 -3.73
C ALA A 150 4.17 14.75 -4.92
N VAL A 151 5.11 13.83 -4.67
CA VAL A 151 5.71 12.98 -5.72
C VAL A 151 4.65 12.08 -6.35
N ALA A 152 3.82 11.41 -5.55
CA ALA A 152 2.75 10.53 -6.05
C ALA A 152 1.76 11.32 -6.93
N THR A 153 1.32 12.49 -6.48
CA THR A 153 0.43 13.38 -7.23
C THR A 153 1.05 13.81 -8.57
N ARG A 154 2.32 14.23 -8.55
CA ARG A 154 3.02 14.62 -9.77
C ARG A 154 3.23 13.45 -10.72
N ALA A 155 3.59 12.29 -10.22
CA ALA A 155 3.75 11.09 -11.04
C ALA A 155 2.43 10.68 -11.71
N ALA A 156 1.31 10.80 -11.00
CA ALA A 156 -0.02 10.55 -11.55
C ALA A 156 -0.39 11.55 -12.67
N SER A 157 -0.02 12.82 -12.53
CA SER A 157 -0.35 13.88 -13.53
C SER A 157 0.44 13.77 -14.83
N VAL A 158 1.65 13.17 -14.80
CA VAL A 158 2.49 13.00 -16.03
C VAL A 158 1.91 11.93 -16.97
N GLY A 159 1.04 11.04 -16.46
CA GLY A 159 0.34 10.05 -17.28
C GLY A 159 1.24 8.95 -17.90
N VAL A 160 2.55 9.07 -17.80
CA VAL A 160 3.53 8.13 -18.34
C VAL A 160 4.06 7.23 -17.24
N ARG A 161 3.90 5.92 -17.41
CA ARG A 161 4.36 4.91 -16.44
C ARG A 161 5.78 4.46 -16.76
N GLY A 162 6.67 4.53 -15.77
CA GLY A 162 8.04 4.04 -15.93
C GLY A 162 9.03 4.68 -14.95
N THR A 163 10.27 4.21 -14.95
CA THR A 163 11.31 4.67 -14.03
C THR A 163 11.73 6.12 -14.31
N LEU A 164 11.90 6.50 -15.57
CA LEU A 164 12.31 7.86 -15.93
C LEU A 164 11.26 8.93 -15.58
N PRO A 165 9.96 8.77 -15.88
CA PRO A 165 8.94 9.71 -15.45
C PRO A 165 8.83 9.82 -13.92
N TYR A 166 9.00 8.71 -13.21
CA TYR A 166 9.01 8.72 -11.75
C TYR A 166 10.21 9.51 -11.20
N LEU A 167 11.41 9.28 -11.74
CA LEU A 167 12.61 10.04 -11.36
C LEU A 167 12.43 11.54 -11.65
N TYR A 168 11.85 11.90 -12.79
CA TYR A 168 11.50 13.28 -13.09
C TYR A 168 10.54 13.86 -12.05
N ALA A 169 9.48 13.13 -11.67
CA ALA A 169 8.54 13.57 -10.64
C ALA A 169 9.24 13.81 -9.30
N VAL A 170 10.17 12.93 -8.89
CA VAL A 170 10.98 13.08 -7.69
C VAL A 170 11.83 14.35 -7.77
N LEU A 171 12.63 14.52 -8.82
CA LEU A 171 13.54 15.68 -8.96
C LEU A 171 12.78 17.00 -9.06
N ALA A 172 11.68 17.03 -9.81
CA ALA A 172 10.83 18.20 -9.91
C ALA A 172 10.16 18.56 -8.58
N THR A 173 9.80 17.53 -7.78
CA THR A 173 9.24 17.75 -6.44
C THR A 173 10.31 18.21 -5.46
N VAL A 174 11.54 17.68 -5.50
CA VAL A 174 12.68 18.18 -4.70
C VAL A 174 12.91 19.68 -4.96
N ARG A 175 12.87 20.09 -6.25
CA ARG A 175 13.05 21.51 -6.62
C ARG A 175 11.94 22.40 -6.07
N ALA A 176 10.69 21.91 -6.06
CA ALA A 176 9.51 22.65 -5.61
C ALA A 176 9.27 22.55 -4.09
N SER A 177 9.87 21.55 -3.43
CA SER A 177 9.64 21.26 -2.02
C SER A 177 10.09 22.41 -1.13
N ARG A 178 9.21 22.72 -0.17
CA ARG A 178 9.51 23.59 0.97
C ARG A 178 8.98 22.89 2.23
N PRO A 179 9.80 22.82 3.29
CA PRO A 179 9.30 22.34 4.57
C PRO A 179 8.08 23.17 5.01
N THR A 180 7.09 22.51 5.55
CA THR A 180 5.82 23.11 5.99
C THR A 180 5.62 22.82 7.46
N GLU A 181 5.13 23.79 8.23
CA GLU A 181 4.79 23.60 9.64
C GLU A 181 3.74 22.50 9.79
N ALA A 182 3.99 21.58 10.72
CA ALA A 182 3.06 20.55 11.07
C ALA A 182 3.18 20.14 12.54
N ALA A 183 2.11 19.57 13.06
CA ALA A 183 2.06 18.92 14.36
C ALA A 183 1.66 17.45 14.17
N ILE A 184 2.38 16.56 14.83
CA ILE A 184 2.12 15.13 14.79
C ILE A 184 2.01 14.62 16.22
N THR A 185 0.93 13.91 16.52
CA THR A 185 0.76 13.21 17.78
C THR A 185 0.77 11.70 17.54
N ALA A 186 1.37 10.95 18.45
CA ALA A 186 1.44 9.51 18.45
C ALA A 186 0.90 9.01 19.82
N ASP A 187 -0.20 8.26 19.79
CA ASP A 187 -0.93 7.78 20.97
C ASP A 187 -1.20 8.91 21.98
N GLY A 188 -1.58 10.10 21.48
CA GLY A 188 -1.89 11.28 22.28
C GLY A 188 -0.69 12.11 22.73
N ALA A 189 0.54 11.62 22.60
CA ALA A 189 1.75 12.38 22.90
C ALA A 189 2.30 13.11 21.68
N THR A 190 2.90 14.28 21.88
CA THR A 190 3.56 15.02 20.79
C THR A 190 4.77 14.23 20.27
N ALA A 191 4.72 13.81 19.00
CA ALA A 191 5.82 13.17 18.30
C ALA A 191 6.66 14.16 17.51
N TRP A 192 6.03 15.21 16.98
CA TRP A 192 6.68 16.26 16.19
C TRP A 192 5.91 17.58 16.26
N ARG A 193 6.65 18.69 16.28
CA ARG A 193 6.11 20.03 16.06
C ARG A 193 7.17 20.90 15.40
N GLY A 194 6.84 21.48 14.26
CA GLY A 194 7.73 22.35 13.49
C GLY A 194 7.73 22.03 12.00
N PRO A 195 8.65 22.60 11.23
CA PRO A 195 8.71 22.40 9.80
C PRO A 195 9.15 20.98 9.45
N LEU A 196 8.38 20.32 8.59
CA LEU A 196 8.66 18.97 8.09
C LEU A 196 8.69 18.92 6.57
N THR A 197 9.47 18.01 6.02
CA THR A 197 9.49 17.66 4.60
C THR A 197 8.45 16.58 4.29
N ALA A 198 8.39 15.54 5.12
CA ALA A 198 7.40 14.48 5.00
C ALA A 198 7.19 13.76 6.34
N ALA A 199 6.00 13.20 6.53
CA ALA A 199 5.70 12.22 7.56
C ALA A 199 5.19 10.94 6.90
N ILE A 200 5.83 9.81 7.18
CA ILE A 200 5.45 8.50 6.66
C ILE A 200 5.06 7.60 7.83
N VAL A 201 3.90 6.98 7.72
CA VAL A 201 3.37 6.01 8.69
C VAL A 201 3.35 4.65 8.01
N ALA A 202 4.27 3.79 8.40
CA ALA A 202 4.47 2.49 7.78
C ALA A 202 3.83 1.36 8.61
N ASN A 203 3.07 0.50 7.94
CA ASN A 203 2.60 -0.78 8.43
C ASN A 203 3.57 -1.91 8.07
N ALA A 204 4.31 -1.73 6.96
CA ALA A 204 5.24 -2.73 6.46
C ALA A 204 6.56 -2.10 5.98
N ARG A 205 7.60 -2.94 5.86
CA ARG A 205 8.99 -2.49 5.61
C ARG A 205 9.19 -1.83 4.27
N HIS A 206 8.50 -2.33 3.23
CA HIS A 206 8.72 -1.90 1.85
C HIS A 206 7.48 -1.23 1.28
N PHE A 207 7.68 -0.12 0.59
CA PHE A 207 6.66 0.52 -0.22
C PHE A 207 7.27 1.19 -1.45
N GLY A 208 6.44 1.58 -2.41
CA GLY A 208 6.88 2.34 -3.57
C GLY A 208 7.93 1.63 -4.44
N GLY A 209 7.84 0.29 -4.56
CA GLY A 209 8.74 -0.49 -5.38
C GLY A 209 10.01 -0.96 -4.68
N GLY A 210 9.97 -1.10 -3.36
CA GLY A 210 11.04 -1.70 -2.56
C GLY A 210 11.84 -0.72 -1.71
N MET A 211 11.39 0.53 -1.57
CA MET A 211 11.97 1.46 -0.60
C MET A 211 11.73 0.97 0.83
N ARG A 212 12.75 1.01 1.68
CA ARG A 212 12.73 0.55 3.08
C ARG A 212 12.68 1.75 4.02
N ILE A 213 11.55 2.46 4.01
CA ILE A 213 11.40 3.69 4.80
C ILE A 213 11.37 3.42 6.32
N ALA A 214 10.78 2.30 6.71
CA ALA A 214 10.74 1.80 8.08
C ALA A 214 11.24 0.35 8.13
N PRO A 215 12.56 0.11 8.17
CA PRO A 215 13.13 -1.24 8.10
C PRO A 215 12.68 -2.18 9.22
N GLY A 216 12.25 -1.63 10.37
CA GLY A 216 11.75 -2.36 11.54
C GLY A 216 10.27 -2.70 11.48
N ALA A 217 9.50 -2.12 10.56
CA ALA A 217 8.05 -2.31 10.52
C ALA A 217 7.66 -3.77 10.29
N ASN A 218 6.62 -4.20 11.00
CA ASN A 218 6.11 -5.57 10.95
C ASN A 218 4.57 -5.55 10.89
N PRO A 219 3.96 -6.00 9.79
CA PRO A 219 2.51 -5.95 9.62
C PRO A 219 1.74 -7.01 10.43
N ALA A 220 2.28 -7.48 11.54
CA ALA A 220 1.67 -8.47 12.42
C ALA A 220 1.96 -8.21 13.91
N ASP A 221 2.31 -6.98 14.29
CA ASP A 221 2.66 -6.65 15.69
C ASP A 221 1.73 -5.60 16.33
N GLY A 222 0.66 -5.21 15.63
CA GLY A 222 -0.35 -4.29 16.14
C GLY A 222 0.10 -2.84 16.26
N ILE A 223 1.20 -2.44 15.61
CA ILE A 223 1.82 -1.12 15.74
C ILE A 223 2.25 -0.58 14.39
N LEU A 224 2.19 0.74 14.22
CA LEU A 224 2.69 1.45 13.04
C LEU A 224 4.03 2.14 13.36
N ASP A 225 4.89 2.21 12.36
CA ASP A 225 6.17 2.92 12.45
C ASP A 225 6.06 4.30 11.78
N LEU A 226 6.09 5.36 12.60
CA LEU A 226 6.16 6.75 12.11
C LEU A 226 7.61 7.12 11.82
N VAL A 227 7.85 7.66 10.64
CA VAL A 227 9.12 8.26 10.21
C VAL A 227 8.85 9.70 9.79
N VAL A 228 9.36 10.65 10.55
CA VAL A 228 9.26 12.09 10.27
C VAL A 228 10.58 12.57 9.67
N LEU A 229 10.51 13.12 8.49
CA LEU A 229 11.61 13.83 7.85
C LEU A 229 11.44 15.32 8.15
N GLY A 230 12.22 15.85 9.07
CA GLY A 230 12.22 17.27 9.41
C GLY A 230 12.57 18.18 8.22
N ALA A 231 12.83 19.44 8.45
CA ALA A 231 13.17 20.38 7.39
C ALA A 231 14.47 19.99 6.68
N LEU A 232 14.36 19.30 5.55
CA LEU A 232 15.49 18.91 4.71
C LEU A 232 15.71 19.91 3.59
N GLY A 233 16.98 20.35 3.42
CA GLY A 233 17.37 21.15 2.26
C GLY A 233 17.40 20.30 0.97
N ARG A 234 17.32 20.96 -0.20
CA ARG A 234 17.30 20.27 -1.50
C ARG A 234 18.51 19.35 -1.74
N LEU A 235 19.72 19.82 -1.43
CA LEU A 235 20.95 19.02 -1.55
C LEU A 235 20.94 17.86 -0.56
N GLU A 236 20.44 18.08 0.64
CA GLU A 236 20.29 17.07 1.66
C GLU A 236 19.30 16.00 1.21
N MET A 237 18.15 16.37 0.64
CA MET A 237 17.19 15.43 0.06
C MET A 237 17.84 14.56 -1.03
N ILE A 238 18.57 15.17 -1.98
CA ILE A 238 19.26 14.44 -3.06
C ILE A 238 20.26 13.43 -2.49
N ARG A 239 21.00 13.81 -1.45
CA ARG A 239 21.98 12.94 -0.80
C ARG A 239 21.31 11.76 -0.08
N TRP A 240 20.19 11.97 0.63
CA TRP A 240 19.59 10.98 1.49
C TRP A 240 18.53 10.11 0.80
N LEU A 241 17.86 10.60 -0.27
CA LEU A 241 16.84 9.86 -1.01
C LEU A 241 17.30 8.45 -1.45
N PRO A 242 18.50 8.24 -2.03
CA PRO A 242 18.94 6.91 -2.42
C PRO A 242 19.06 5.94 -1.24
N THR A 243 19.40 6.47 -0.05
CA THR A 243 19.63 5.65 1.16
C THR A 243 18.36 5.03 1.71
N ILE A 244 17.18 5.48 1.25
CA ILE A 244 15.87 4.91 1.64
C ILE A 244 15.78 3.42 1.22
N TYR A 245 16.44 3.01 0.14
CA TYR A 245 16.40 1.62 -0.32
C TYR A 245 17.02 0.61 0.66
N TRP A 246 17.88 1.06 1.56
CA TRP A 246 18.50 0.20 2.59
C TRP A 246 18.30 0.72 4.02
N GLY A 247 17.48 1.78 4.21
CA GLY A 247 17.19 2.34 5.54
C GLY A 247 18.24 3.31 6.07
N GLY A 248 19.24 3.69 5.27
CA GLY A 248 20.33 4.57 5.69
C GLY A 248 19.90 5.99 6.06
N HIS A 249 18.76 6.45 5.54
CA HIS A 249 18.17 7.76 5.88
C HIS A 249 17.87 7.91 7.38
N LEU A 250 17.68 6.83 8.11
CA LEU A 250 17.44 6.87 9.57
C LEU A 250 18.67 7.37 10.36
N ALA A 251 19.85 7.38 9.76
CA ALA A 251 21.05 7.96 10.38
C ALA A 251 21.09 9.49 10.30
N ASN A 252 20.18 10.12 9.56
CA ASN A 252 20.09 11.58 9.51
C ASN A 252 19.49 12.12 10.82
N THR A 253 20.16 13.06 11.46
CA THR A 253 19.73 13.68 12.74
C THR A 253 18.40 14.43 12.65
N ARG A 254 17.94 14.76 11.44
CA ARG A 254 16.61 15.37 11.20
C ARG A 254 15.50 14.36 10.96
N VAL A 255 15.83 13.07 11.05
CA VAL A 255 14.84 12.01 10.97
C VAL A 255 14.46 11.57 12.38
N VAL A 256 13.18 11.60 12.69
CA VAL A 256 12.63 11.14 13.96
C VAL A 256 11.74 9.94 13.70
N THR A 257 11.92 8.89 14.50
CA THR A 257 11.07 7.69 14.43
C THR A 257 10.29 7.51 15.72
N ARG A 258 9.06 7.03 15.61
CA ARG A 258 8.22 6.62 16.75
C ARG A 258 7.39 5.41 16.35
N ARG A 259 6.99 4.63 17.33
CA ARG A 259 6.02 3.54 17.15
C ARG A 259 4.75 3.89 17.89
N ALA A 260 3.59 3.71 17.27
CA ALA A 260 2.31 4.06 17.84
C ALA A 260 1.17 3.27 17.17
N SER A 261 0.08 3.08 17.88
CA SER A 261 -1.15 2.49 17.35
C SER A 261 -2.03 3.53 16.61
N ARG A 262 -1.88 4.81 16.97
CA ARG A 262 -2.66 5.92 16.41
C ARG A 262 -1.79 7.16 16.24
N ILE A 263 -1.80 7.73 15.05
CA ILE A 263 -1.00 8.88 14.68
C ILE A 263 -1.93 9.92 14.05
N ALA A 264 -1.93 11.15 14.55
CA ALA A 264 -2.63 12.26 13.91
C ALA A 264 -1.62 13.24 13.32
N ILE A 265 -1.85 13.67 12.10
CA ILE A 265 -1.01 14.64 11.36
C ILE A 265 -1.88 15.84 11.00
N GLU A 266 -1.46 17.00 11.49
CA GLU A 266 -2.12 18.28 11.29
C GLU A 266 -1.13 19.30 10.73
N ALA A 267 -1.59 20.17 9.84
CA ALA A 267 -0.79 21.24 9.29
C ALA A 267 -1.67 22.48 9.02
N PRO A 268 -1.19 23.70 9.32
CA PRO A 268 -1.93 24.94 9.05
C PRO A 268 -2.26 25.11 7.55
N VAL A 269 -1.33 24.67 6.69
CA VAL A 269 -1.55 24.55 5.24
C VAL A 269 -1.72 23.07 4.93
N PRO A 270 -2.86 22.64 4.36
CA PRO A 270 -3.11 21.25 4.10
C PRO A 270 -2.01 20.58 3.27
N LEU A 271 -1.42 19.51 3.80
CA LEU A 271 -0.42 18.71 3.09
C LEU A 271 -1.11 17.59 2.31
N PRO A 272 -0.74 17.33 1.06
CA PRO A 272 -1.27 16.19 0.33
C PRO A 272 -0.89 14.90 1.04
N THR A 273 -1.77 13.90 0.95
CA THR A 273 -1.54 12.55 1.51
C THR A 273 -1.56 11.50 0.41
N GLN A 274 -0.85 10.40 0.63
CA GLN A 274 -0.85 9.22 -0.22
C GLN A 274 -0.98 7.95 0.63
N LEU A 275 -1.51 6.87 0.05
CA LEU A 275 -1.54 5.53 0.62
C LEU A 275 -1.06 4.52 -0.43
N ASP A 276 -0.04 3.74 -0.09
CA ASP A 276 0.59 2.76 -1.00
C ASP A 276 0.96 3.32 -2.39
N GLY A 277 1.30 4.63 -2.45
CA GLY A 277 1.65 5.33 -3.68
C GLY A 277 0.47 5.91 -4.46
N GLU A 278 -0.76 5.77 -3.98
CA GLU A 278 -1.95 6.39 -4.57
C GLU A 278 -2.34 7.67 -3.81
N VAL A 279 -2.78 8.67 -4.55
CA VAL A 279 -3.23 9.94 -3.96
C VAL A 279 -4.42 9.68 -3.03
N GLY A 280 -4.32 10.15 -1.80
CA GLY A 280 -5.34 10.02 -0.76
C GLY A 280 -6.25 11.26 -0.68
N GLY A 281 -5.86 12.17 0.17
CA GLY A 281 -6.55 13.44 0.42
C GLY A 281 -5.54 14.49 0.87
N ALA A 282 -5.87 15.24 1.90
CA ALA A 282 -4.96 16.19 2.54
C ALA A 282 -5.13 16.15 4.07
N THR A 283 -4.12 16.65 4.80
CA THR A 283 -4.23 16.83 6.26
C THR A 283 -5.35 17.82 6.62
N PRO A 284 -6.01 17.68 7.79
CA PRO A 284 -5.69 16.73 8.86
C PRO A 284 -6.08 15.29 8.51
N VAL A 285 -5.25 14.35 8.92
CA VAL A 285 -5.47 12.92 8.74
C VAL A 285 -5.09 12.16 10.01
N ILE A 286 -5.89 11.17 10.37
CA ILE A 286 -5.62 10.24 11.45
C ILE A 286 -5.28 8.89 10.81
N VAL A 287 -4.15 8.32 11.21
CA VAL A 287 -3.71 7.00 10.78
C VAL A 287 -3.68 6.09 12.01
N ALA A 288 -4.36 4.96 11.94
CA ALA A 288 -4.39 3.98 13.02
C ALA A 288 -4.10 2.57 12.49
N VAL A 289 -3.61 1.69 13.34
CA VAL A 289 -3.52 0.26 13.02
C VAL A 289 -4.91 -0.37 13.13
N ALA A 290 -5.21 -1.29 12.22
CA ALA A 290 -6.36 -2.19 12.28
C ALA A 290 -5.82 -3.62 12.43
N PRO A 291 -5.68 -4.12 13.68
CA PRO A 291 -5.06 -5.41 13.94
C PRO A 291 -5.87 -6.55 13.33
N GLY A 292 -5.17 -7.49 12.68
CA GLY A 292 -5.80 -8.68 12.09
C GLY A 292 -6.78 -8.41 10.96
N ALA A 293 -6.79 -7.22 10.38
CA ALA A 293 -7.77 -6.78 9.39
C ALA A 293 -7.58 -7.41 7.98
N LEU A 294 -6.50 -8.12 7.76
CA LEU A 294 -6.22 -8.84 6.51
C LEU A 294 -6.02 -10.33 6.77
N ARG A 295 -6.84 -11.18 6.14
CA ARG A 295 -6.54 -12.60 5.95
C ARG A 295 -6.03 -12.82 4.54
N LEU A 296 -4.85 -13.42 4.40
CA LEU A 296 -4.19 -13.64 3.11
C LEU A 296 -3.87 -15.11 2.91
N ARG A 297 -4.19 -15.65 1.73
CA ARG A 297 -3.87 -17.02 1.35
C ARG A 297 -2.44 -17.08 0.81
N LEU A 298 -1.58 -17.80 1.53
CA LEU A 298 -0.14 -17.90 1.26
C LEU A 298 0.29 -19.37 1.13
N PRO A 299 1.50 -19.65 0.59
CA PRO A 299 2.07 -20.99 0.67
C PRO A 299 2.09 -21.51 2.11
N ARG A 300 1.95 -22.80 2.28
CA ARG A 300 2.29 -23.43 3.56
C ARG A 300 3.80 -23.32 3.75
N GLY A 301 4.24 -22.80 4.90
CA GLY A 301 5.64 -22.79 5.27
C GLY A 301 6.24 -24.19 5.41
#